data_507325901e2e5343f701549cdb1932a0
#
_entry.id   507325901e2e5343f701549cdb1932a0
#
_cell.length_a   1.000
_cell.length_b   1.000
_cell.length_c   1.000
_cell.angle_alpha   90.00
_cell.angle_beta   90.00
_cell.angle_gamma   90.00
#
_symmetry.space_group_name_H-M   'P 1'
#
loop_
_entity.id
_entity.type
_entity.pdbx_description
1 polymer ?
#
loop_
_entity_poly.entity_id
_entity_poly.type
_entity_poly.pdbx_seq_one_letter_code
_entity_poly.pdbx_strand_id
1 'polypeptide(L)'
;MSLTKRLFRALGYEPRRPRRRQYEGATLSRLTSSWITSGTSADAEVHGSLSRLRNRARQLVRDSDYARQAKRAVMNNVIGTGIKLQSQVMMQRGGRLDEELNKRIEKAWKRWGYKSYCDVAGRLCFADIERMIVGAMCESGEVFVRVIRRPFGGSDIPFALQIIESDQLDETYTGKSSANGNEWRMGVEVDQFGRAVQYAFLQKHPGDAPFSGTAAKRHLMLS
;
A
#
# COMPACT_ATOMS: atom_id res chain seq x y z
N MET A 1 17.98 56.32 14.30
CA MET A 1 16.56 56.15 14.71
C MET A 1 15.92 57.51 14.56
N SER A 2 14.88 57.70 13.72
CA SER A 2 14.28 59.01 13.39
C SER A 2 13.68 59.66 14.61
N LEU A 3 13.87 60.98 14.78
CA LEU A 3 13.31 61.81 15.85
C LEU A 3 11.80 61.64 16.02
N THR A 4 11.07 61.46 14.94
CA THR A 4 9.64 61.18 14.91
C THR A 4 9.25 59.89 15.66
N LYS A 5 10.04 58.80 15.58
CA LYS A 5 9.80 57.55 16.32
C LYS A 5 9.99 57.70 17.83
N ARG A 6 10.88 58.62 18.26
CA ARG A 6 11.09 58.94 19.70
C ARG A 6 9.94 59.73 20.27
N LEU A 7 9.40 60.68 19.52
CA LEU A 7 8.25 61.52 19.94
C LEU A 7 6.98 60.68 20.11
N PHE A 8 6.70 59.78 19.15
CA PHE A 8 5.53 58.89 19.26
C PHE A 8 5.60 57.94 20.46
N ARG A 9 6.79 57.43 20.79
CA ARG A 9 6.96 56.61 21.99
C ARG A 9 6.78 57.36 23.28
N ALA A 10 7.23 58.62 23.35
CA ALA A 10 7.04 59.48 24.51
C ALA A 10 5.57 59.84 24.77
N LEU A 11 4.75 59.83 23.72
CA LEU A 11 3.29 60.03 23.77
C LEU A 11 2.48 58.74 23.98
N GLY A 12 3.15 57.62 24.31
CA GLY A 12 2.49 56.32 24.50
C GLY A 12 1.93 55.67 23.24
N TYR A 13 2.27 56.20 22.05
CA TYR A 13 1.81 55.67 20.79
C TYR A 13 2.85 54.69 20.22
N GLU A 14 2.58 53.39 20.35
CA GLU A 14 3.33 52.37 19.58
C GLU A 14 2.71 52.20 18.20
N PRO A 15 3.44 52.54 17.11
CA PRO A 15 2.92 52.28 15.77
C PRO A 15 2.71 50.79 15.60
N ARG A 16 1.48 50.37 15.40
CA ARG A 16 1.15 48.99 15.10
C ARG A 16 1.97 48.57 13.88
N ARG A 17 2.85 47.57 14.05
CA ARG A 17 3.55 47.00 12.92
C ARG A 17 2.52 46.53 11.92
N PRO A 18 2.63 46.88 10.62
CA PRO A 18 1.70 46.39 9.62
C PRO A 18 1.67 44.85 9.70
N ARG A 19 0.50 44.33 9.99
CA ARG A 19 0.31 42.86 9.95
C ARG A 19 0.60 42.41 8.53
N ARG A 20 1.71 41.69 8.32
CA ARG A 20 1.95 40.99 7.06
C ARG A 20 0.80 39.99 6.86
N ARG A 21 0.25 39.95 5.66
CA ARG A 21 -0.66 38.86 5.26
C ARG A 21 0.09 37.57 5.39
N GLN A 22 -0.21 36.78 6.40
CA GLN A 22 0.30 35.44 6.63
C GLN A 22 -0.89 34.50 6.81
N TYR A 23 -0.75 33.27 6.36
CA TYR A 23 -1.74 32.25 6.68
C TYR A 23 -1.76 32.03 8.19
N GLU A 24 -2.94 31.94 8.80
CA GLU A 24 -3.06 31.74 10.26
C GLU A 24 -2.34 30.49 10.75
N GLY A 25 -2.38 29.38 9.96
CA GLY A 25 -1.66 28.15 10.25
C GLY A 25 -0.13 28.27 10.25
N ALA A 26 0.43 29.34 9.67
CA ALA A 26 1.88 29.63 9.70
C ALA A 26 2.29 30.50 10.87
N THR A 27 1.34 30.90 11.72
CA THR A 27 1.61 31.77 12.86
C THR A 27 2.05 30.94 14.07
N LEU A 28 3.22 31.21 14.62
CA LEU A 28 3.67 30.57 15.86
C LEU A 28 2.90 31.18 17.04
N SER A 29 2.06 30.40 17.65
CA SER A 29 1.24 30.76 18.82
C SER A 29 1.18 29.57 19.80
N ARG A 30 0.64 29.82 20.99
CA ARG A 30 0.41 28.75 21.97
C ARG A 30 -0.46 27.61 21.39
N LEU A 31 -1.41 27.93 20.52
CA LEU A 31 -2.32 26.96 19.91
C LEU A 31 -1.64 26.13 18.79
N THR A 32 -0.59 26.68 18.16
CA THR A 32 0.12 26.01 17.06
C THR A 32 1.50 25.48 17.47
N SER A 33 1.89 25.65 18.74
CA SER A 33 3.23 25.27 19.24
C SER A 33 3.50 23.75 19.17
N SER A 34 2.45 22.92 19.21
CA SER A 34 2.57 21.46 19.09
C SER A 34 2.55 20.96 17.63
N TRP A 35 2.34 21.84 16.65
CA TRP A 35 2.37 21.45 15.25
C TRP A 35 3.80 21.33 14.77
N ILE A 36 4.10 20.15 14.21
CA ILE A 36 5.42 19.88 13.63
C ILE A 36 5.45 20.54 12.24
N THR A 37 6.41 21.44 12.04
CA THR A 37 6.60 22.19 10.79
C THR A 37 7.87 21.79 10.04
N SER A 38 8.48 20.67 10.42
CA SER A 38 9.66 20.12 9.72
C SER A 38 9.26 19.59 8.34
N GLY A 39 9.93 20.04 7.31
CA GLY A 39 9.75 19.56 5.94
C GLY A 39 10.54 18.27 5.72
N THR A 40 9.98 17.14 6.13
CA THR A 40 10.54 15.80 5.90
C THR A 40 9.86 15.14 4.70
N SER A 41 10.52 14.20 4.04
CA SER A 41 9.90 13.38 2.99
C SER A 41 8.99 12.32 3.61
N ALA A 42 7.97 11.88 2.89
CA ALA A 42 7.10 10.79 3.32
C ALA A 42 7.89 9.52 3.66
N ASP A 43 8.91 9.18 2.88
CA ASP A 43 9.78 8.03 3.12
C ASP A 43 10.53 8.17 4.46
N ALA A 44 11.05 9.37 4.78
CA ALA A 44 11.75 9.62 6.03
C ALA A 44 10.83 9.50 7.26
N GLU A 45 9.59 9.91 7.15
CA GLU A 45 8.59 9.81 8.23
C GLU A 45 8.12 8.36 8.44
N VAL A 46 7.92 7.64 7.34
CA VAL A 46 7.38 6.28 7.36
C VAL A 46 8.44 5.27 7.76
N HIS A 47 9.68 5.38 7.26
CA HIS A 47 10.75 4.40 7.44
C HIS A 47 10.93 3.92 8.88
N GLY A 48 10.98 4.81 9.87
CA GLY A 48 11.16 4.43 11.28
C GLY A 48 9.88 4.04 12.01
N SER A 49 8.71 4.16 11.36
CA SER A 49 7.40 4.05 12.00
C SER A 49 6.53 2.94 11.45
N LEU A 50 6.78 2.47 10.22
CA LEU A 50 5.89 1.63 9.44
C LEU A 50 5.56 0.30 10.16
N SER A 51 6.55 -0.46 10.54
CA SER A 51 6.35 -1.74 11.26
C SER A 51 5.56 -1.55 12.56
N ARG A 52 5.84 -0.48 13.31
CA ARG A 52 5.11 -0.17 14.55
C ARG A 52 3.65 0.18 14.29
N LEU A 53 3.37 0.96 13.24
CA LEU A 53 2.02 1.34 12.84
C LEU A 53 1.21 0.12 12.41
N ARG A 54 1.77 -0.76 11.57
CA ARG A 54 1.14 -2.03 11.19
C ARG A 54 0.81 -2.90 12.40
N ASN A 55 1.78 -3.09 13.29
CA ASN A 55 1.57 -3.92 14.47
C ASN A 55 0.47 -3.37 15.39
N ARG A 56 0.40 -2.04 15.58
CA ARG A 56 -0.66 -1.38 16.34
C ARG A 56 -2.02 -1.51 15.66
N ALA A 57 -2.10 -1.35 14.36
CA ALA A 57 -3.33 -1.51 13.60
C ALA A 57 -3.87 -2.95 13.71
N ARG A 58 -2.99 -3.95 13.56
CA ARG A 58 -3.34 -5.37 13.74
C ARG A 58 -3.80 -5.67 15.16
N GLN A 59 -3.11 -5.13 16.16
CA GLN A 59 -3.54 -5.26 17.54
C GLN A 59 -4.92 -4.65 17.76
N LEU A 60 -5.15 -3.45 17.24
CA LEU A 60 -6.44 -2.77 17.35
C LEU A 60 -7.57 -3.61 16.75
N VAL A 61 -7.39 -4.15 15.54
CA VAL A 61 -8.40 -5.02 14.90
C VAL A 61 -8.62 -6.32 15.68
N ARG A 62 -7.58 -6.88 16.30
CA ARG A 62 -7.68 -8.09 17.12
C ARG A 62 -8.43 -7.84 18.43
N ASP A 63 -8.13 -6.72 19.08
CA ASP A 63 -8.53 -6.47 20.48
C ASP A 63 -9.80 -5.61 20.59
N SER A 64 -10.20 -4.87 19.52
CA SER A 64 -11.38 -4.01 19.49
C SER A 64 -12.46 -4.54 18.56
N ASP A 65 -13.66 -4.76 19.09
CA ASP A 65 -14.82 -5.20 18.30
C ASP A 65 -15.26 -4.14 17.30
N TYR A 66 -15.16 -2.86 17.66
CA TYR A 66 -15.48 -1.75 16.74
C TYR A 66 -14.54 -1.70 15.53
N ALA A 67 -13.24 -1.84 15.76
CA ALA A 67 -12.27 -1.86 14.67
C ALA A 67 -12.46 -3.09 13.77
N ARG A 68 -12.73 -4.25 14.38
CA ARG A 68 -13.05 -5.48 13.65
C ARG A 68 -14.32 -5.34 12.82
N GLN A 69 -15.36 -4.72 13.38
CA GLN A 69 -16.62 -4.47 12.66
C GLN A 69 -16.41 -3.47 11.52
N ALA A 70 -15.63 -2.41 11.73
CA ALA A 70 -15.31 -1.45 10.68
C ALA A 70 -14.58 -2.12 9.51
N LYS A 71 -13.54 -2.93 9.78
CA LYS A 71 -12.85 -3.73 8.76
C LYS A 71 -13.81 -4.64 8.01
N ARG A 72 -14.68 -5.37 8.71
CA ARG A 72 -15.69 -6.25 8.09
C ARG A 72 -16.66 -5.46 7.21
N ALA A 73 -17.11 -4.29 7.66
CA ALA A 73 -18.01 -3.44 6.90
C ALA A 73 -17.36 -2.99 5.57
N VAL A 74 -16.10 -2.57 5.61
CA VAL A 74 -15.34 -2.22 4.38
C VAL A 74 -15.25 -3.42 3.44
N MET A 75 -14.81 -4.58 3.93
CA MET A 75 -14.69 -5.79 3.11
C MET A 75 -16.03 -6.20 2.49
N ASN A 76 -17.12 -6.16 3.24
CA ASN A 76 -18.44 -6.56 2.78
C ASN A 76 -19.02 -5.58 1.76
N ASN A 77 -18.78 -4.27 1.92
CA ASN A 77 -19.30 -3.26 0.98
C ASN A 77 -18.44 -3.13 -0.29
N VAL A 78 -17.14 -3.37 -0.20
CA VAL A 78 -16.24 -3.27 -1.37
C VAL A 78 -16.30 -4.53 -2.22
N ILE A 79 -16.23 -5.70 -1.61
CA ILE A 79 -16.15 -6.98 -2.33
C ILE A 79 -17.51 -7.68 -2.42
N GLY A 80 -18.31 -7.64 -1.36
CA GLY A 80 -19.60 -8.34 -1.32
C GLY A 80 -19.44 -9.85 -1.61
N THR A 81 -20.01 -10.31 -2.71
CA THR A 81 -19.94 -11.70 -3.17
C THR A 81 -18.76 -12.02 -4.09
N GLY A 82 -17.85 -11.08 -4.27
CA GLY A 82 -16.72 -11.15 -5.21
C GLY A 82 -16.98 -10.36 -6.50
N ILE A 83 -15.90 -9.88 -7.11
CA ILE A 83 -15.93 -9.16 -8.39
C ILE A 83 -16.22 -10.16 -9.52
N LYS A 84 -17.21 -9.83 -10.35
CA LYS A 84 -17.63 -10.70 -11.45
C LYS A 84 -17.06 -10.17 -12.76
N LEU A 85 -16.57 -11.07 -13.60
CA LEU A 85 -16.18 -10.75 -14.96
C LEU A 85 -17.42 -10.78 -15.86
N GLN A 86 -17.62 -9.72 -16.65
CA GLN A 86 -18.51 -9.67 -17.79
C GLN A 86 -17.67 -9.43 -19.05
N SER A 87 -17.58 -10.43 -19.90
CA SER A 87 -16.82 -10.33 -21.15
C SER A 87 -17.63 -9.59 -22.22
N GLN A 88 -16.98 -8.68 -22.93
CA GLN A 88 -17.60 -7.86 -23.98
C GLN A 88 -16.78 -7.85 -25.28
N VAL A 89 -16.33 -9.03 -25.70
CA VAL A 89 -15.62 -9.18 -26.96
C VAL A 89 -16.59 -8.99 -28.12
N MET A 90 -16.20 -8.17 -29.08
CA MET A 90 -16.97 -7.87 -30.28
C MET A 90 -16.55 -8.79 -31.43
N MET A 91 -17.49 -9.17 -32.27
CA MET A 91 -17.19 -9.84 -33.55
C MET A 91 -16.38 -8.91 -34.45
N GLN A 92 -15.42 -9.45 -35.20
CA GLN A 92 -14.57 -8.68 -36.13
C GLN A 92 -15.38 -7.94 -37.21
N ARG A 93 -16.54 -8.41 -37.55
CA ARG A 93 -17.45 -7.76 -38.53
C ARG A 93 -18.85 -7.57 -37.91
N GLY A 94 -19.38 -6.35 -38.00
CA GLY A 94 -20.79 -6.07 -37.67
C GLY A 94 -21.05 -5.45 -36.30
N GLY A 95 -20.05 -5.19 -35.46
CA GLY A 95 -20.19 -4.43 -34.19
C GLY A 95 -21.12 -5.09 -33.14
N ARG A 96 -21.39 -6.40 -33.28
CA ARG A 96 -22.19 -7.19 -32.31
C ARG A 96 -21.28 -7.92 -31.36
N LEU A 97 -21.76 -8.18 -30.15
CA LEU A 97 -21.05 -9.02 -29.17
C LEU A 97 -20.93 -10.46 -29.68
N ASP A 98 -19.75 -11.04 -29.55
CA ASP A 98 -19.52 -12.47 -29.76
C ASP A 98 -20.00 -13.23 -28.50
N GLU A 99 -21.27 -13.59 -28.50
CA GLU A 99 -21.89 -14.24 -27.33
C GLU A 99 -21.23 -15.58 -26.99
N GLU A 100 -20.84 -16.35 -28.00
CA GLU A 100 -20.24 -17.66 -27.78
C GLU A 100 -18.86 -17.53 -27.13
N LEU A 101 -18.01 -16.66 -27.67
CA LEU A 101 -16.69 -16.39 -27.12
C LEU A 101 -16.80 -15.78 -25.72
N ASN A 102 -17.69 -14.84 -25.50
CA ASN A 102 -17.92 -14.21 -24.20
C ASN A 102 -18.34 -15.24 -23.15
N LYS A 103 -19.28 -16.12 -23.45
CA LYS A 103 -19.67 -17.23 -22.55
C LYS A 103 -18.52 -18.18 -22.24
N ARG A 104 -17.67 -18.47 -23.22
CA ARG A 104 -16.46 -19.31 -23.01
C ARG A 104 -15.46 -18.64 -22.06
N ILE A 105 -15.21 -17.35 -22.23
CA ILE A 105 -14.31 -16.56 -21.37
C ILE A 105 -14.85 -16.53 -19.93
N GLU A 106 -16.14 -16.22 -19.75
CA GLU A 106 -16.76 -16.16 -18.43
C GLU A 106 -16.76 -17.52 -17.72
N LYS A 107 -17.01 -18.60 -18.47
CA LYS A 107 -16.93 -19.97 -17.93
C LYS A 107 -15.51 -20.32 -17.50
N ALA A 108 -14.51 -19.96 -18.30
CA ALA A 108 -13.11 -20.17 -17.97
C ALA A 108 -12.69 -19.39 -16.73
N TRP A 109 -13.08 -18.10 -16.65
CA TRP A 109 -12.86 -17.26 -15.47
C TRP A 109 -13.48 -17.85 -14.20
N LYS A 110 -14.76 -18.25 -14.27
CA LYS A 110 -15.47 -18.86 -13.15
C LYS A 110 -14.78 -20.12 -12.67
N ARG A 111 -14.31 -20.99 -13.61
CA ARG A 111 -13.57 -22.19 -13.28
C ARG A 111 -12.23 -21.89 -12.62
N TRP A 112 -11.48 -20.91 -13.18
CA TRP A 112 -10.21 -20.50 -12.61
C TRP A 112 -10.37 -19.94 -11.19
N GLY A 113 -11.48 -19.26 -10.89
CA GLY A 113 -11.75 -18.69 -9.57
C GLY A 113 -11.91 -19.70 -8.43
N TYR A 114 -11.92 -21.01 -8.70
CA TYR A 114 -11.93 -22.02 -7.63
C TYR A 114 -10.57 -22.11 -6.92
N LYS A 115 -10.64 -22.41 -5.62
CA LYS A 115 -9.49 -22.45 -4.70
C LYS A 115 -8.27 -23.23 -5.21
N SER A 116 -8.48 -24.34 -5.90
CA SER A 116 -7.40 -25.19 -6.39
C SER A 116 -6.67 -24.61 -7.59
N TYR A 117 -7.23 -23.60 -8.25
CA TYR A 117 -6.71 -23.09 -9.52
C TYR A 117 -6.16 -21.67 -9.40
N CYS A 118 -6.87 -20.77 -8.71
CA CYS A 118 -6.47 -19.36 -8.62
C CYS A 118 -5.46 -19.08 -7.51
N ASP A 119 -5.43 -19.91 -6.46
CA ASP A 119 -4.52 -19.76 -5.33
C ASP A 119 -3.37 -20.75 -5.41
N VAL A 120 -2.14 -20.25 -5.32
CA VAL A 120 -0.92 -21.09 -5.31
C VAL A 120 -0.93 -22.08 -4.15
N ALA A 121 -1.45 -21.69 -2.99
CA ALA A 121 -1.57 -22.55 -1.82
C ALA A 121 -2.78 -23.51 -1.90
N GLY A 122 -3.69 -23.32 -2.85
CA GLY A 122 -4.87 -24.15 -3.05
C GLY A 122 -5.92 -24.05 -1.94
N ARG A 123 -5.94 -22.96 -1.17
CA ARG A 123 -6.79 -22.77 0.02
C ARG A 123 -7.95 -21.81 -0.21
N LEU A 124 -7.71 -20.77 -1.00
CA LEU A 124 -8.61 -19.65 -1.20
C LEU A 124 -9.27 -19.68 -2.58
N CYS A 125 -10.56 -19.38 -2.67
CA CYS A 125 -11.18 -19.03 -3.93
C CYS A 125 -10.87 -17.56 -4.28
N PHE A 126 -11.15 -17.14 -5.51
CA PHE A 126 -10.81 -15.79 -5.95
C PHE A 126 -11.50 -14.70 -5.09
N ALA A 127 -12.76 -14.90 -4.72
CA ALA A 127 -13.47 -13.97 -3.83
C ALA A 127 -12.85 -13.88 -2.41
N ASP A 128 -12.27 -14.98 -1.91
CA ASP A 128 -11.55 -14.96 -0.63
C ASP A 128 -10.22 -14.21 -0.75
N ILE A 129 -9.53 -14.35 -1.89
CA ILE A 129 -8.32 -13.58 -2.22
C ILE A 129 -8.64 -12.08 -2.24
N GLU A 130 -9.72 -11.67 -2.94
CA GLU A 130 -10.16 -10.27 -2.99
C GLU A 130 -10.46 -9.71 -1.58
N ARG A 131 -11.17 -10.48 -0.76
CA ARG A 131 -11.45 -10.10 0.64
C ARG A 131 -10.18 -9.97 1.46
N MET A 132 -9.23 -10.89 1.28
CA MET A 132 -7.95 -10.84 1.98
C MET A 132 -7.14 -9.62 1.57
N ILE A 133 -7.13 -9.25 0.28
CA ILE A 133 -6.48 -8.04 -0.23
C ILE A 133 -7.07 -6.80 0.44
N VAL A 134 -8.38 -6.61 0.37
CA VAL A 134 -9.04 -5.43 0.97
C VAL A 134 -8.84 -5.40 2.48
N GLY A 135 -8.92 -6.56 3.14
CA GLY A 135 -8.67 -6.68 4.57
C GLY A 135 -7.24 -6.30 4.97
N ALA A 136 -6.24 -6.71 4.20
CA ALA A 136 -4.84 -6.35 4.40
C ALA A 136 -4.59 -4.86 4.13
N MET A 137 -5.19 -4.30 3.10
CA MET A 137 -5.10 -2.85 2.82
C MET A 137 -5.68 -2.01 3.96
N CYS A 138 -6.81 -2.40 4.55
CA CYS A 138 -7.40 -1.69 5.70
C CYS A 138 -6.51 -1.75 6.96
N GLU A 139 -5.79 -2.85 7.16
CA GLU A 139 -5.06 -3.14 8.40
C GLU A 139 -3.59 -2.77 8.32
N SER A 140 -2.96 -3.07 7.18
CA SER A 140 -1.51 -2.90 6.97
C SER A 140 -1.17 -1.78 6.00
N GLY A 141 -2.17 -1.21 5.30
CA GLY A 141 -1.98 -0.17 4.29
C GLY A 141 -1.55 -0.68 2.92
N GLU A 142 -1.03 -1.89 2.83
CA GLU A 142 -0.54 -2.50 1.60
C GLU A 142 -0.64 -4.02 1.62
N VAL A 143 -0.60 -4.62 0.44
CA VAL A 143 -0.55 -6.06 0.22
C VAL A 143 0.12 -6.32 -1.13
N PHE A 144 0.85 -7.42 -1.25
CA PHE A 144 1.48 -7.80 -2.49
C PHE A 144 0.84 -9.04 -3.08
N VAL A 145 0.58 -9.00 -4.39
CA VAL A 145 0.00 -10.11 -5.13
C VAL A 145 0.96 -10.52 -6.23
N ARG A 146 1.56 -11.69 -6.09
CA ARG A 146 2.45 -12.26 -7.10
C ARG A 146 1.66 -13.13 -8.06
N VAL A 147 1.80 -12.87 -9.35
CA VAL A 147 1.25 -13.71 -10.41
C VAL A 147 2.28 -14.76 -10.79
N ILE A 148 1.99 -16.03 -10.54
CA ILE A 148 2.87 -17.14 -10.93
C ILE A 148 2.33 -17.75 -12.20
N ARG A 149 3.07 -17.61 -13.30
CA ARG A 149 2.69 -18.02 -14.65
C ARG A 149 2.97 -19.51 -14.89
N ARG A 150 2.20 -20.36 -14.27
CA ARG A 150 2.14 -21.81 -14.52
C ARG A 150 0.79 -22.35 -14.05
N PRO A 151 0.30 -23.48 -14.58
CA PRO A 151 -0.93 -24.08 -14.11
C PRO A 151 -0.78 -24.67 -12.70
N PHE A 152 -1.85 -24.58 -11.92
CA PHE A 152 -1.98 -25.17 -10.59
C PHE A 152 -3.25 -26.01 -10.53
N GLY A 153 -3.23 -27.08 -9.74
CA GLY A 153 -4.40 -27.93 -9.49
C GLY A 153 -5.03 -28.58 -10.74
N GLY A 154 -4.30 -28.65 -11.85
CA GLY A 154 -4.84 -29.11 -13.13
C GLY A 154 -5.68 -28.07 -13.87
N SER A 155 -5.48 -26.77 -13.60
CA SER A 155 -6.12 -25.69 -14.34
C SER A 155 -5.64 -25.62 -15.78
N ASP A 156 -6.56 -25.36 -16.71
CA ASP A 156 -6.23 -25.05 -18.10
C ASP A 156 -5.67 -23.64 -18.28
N ILE A 157 -5.85 -22.79 -17.25
CA ILE A 157 -5.36 -21.40 -17.24
C ILE A 157 -3.98 -21.38 -16.58
N PRO A 158 -2.92 -20.90 -17.29
CA PRO A 158 -1.54 -21.06 -16.86
C PRO A 158 -1.08 -19.96 -15.91
N PHE A 159 -1.87 -19.61 -14.89
CA PHE A 159 -1.43 -18.72 -13.81
C PHE A 159 -2.24 -18.93 -12.54
N ALA A 160 -1.62 -18.58 -11.41
CA ALA A 160 -2.27 -18.48 -10.11
C ALA A 160 -1.68 -17.32 -9.31
N LEU A 161 -2.38 -16.92 -8.26
CA LEU A 161 -2.04 -15.81 -7.41
C LEU A 161 -1.43 -16.30 -6.09
N GLN A 162 -0.39 -15.61 -5.67
CA GLN A 162 0.22 -15.77 -4.35
C GLN A 162 0.11 -14.43 -3.61
N ILE A 163 -0.53 -14.45 -2.47
CA ILE A 163 -0.55 -13.29 -1.58
C ILE A 163 0.72 -13.30 -0.73
N ILE A 164 1.40 -12.17 -0.66
CA ILE A 164 2.60 -11.96 0.15
C ILE A 164 2.28 -10.87 1.16
N GLU A 165 2.56 -11.13 2.42
CA GLU A 165 2.34 -10.17 3.49
C GLU A 165 3.33 -9.01 3.40
N SER A 166 2.86 -7.82 3.77
CA SER A 166 3.66 -6.59 3.76
C SER A 166 4.93 -6.67 4.61
N ASP A 167 4.92 -7.49 5.68
CA ASP A 167 6.09 -7.69 6.54
C ASP A 167 7.22 -8.46 5.86
N GLN A 168 6.94 -9.13 4.75
CA GLN A 168 7.97 -9.81 3.97
C GLN A 168 8.75 -8.86 3.06
N LEU A 169 8.24 -7.64 2.77
CA LEU A 169 9.06 -6.62 2.12
C LEU A 169 10.14 -6.15 3.10
N ASP A 170 11.40 -6.22 2.69
CA ASP A 170 12.50 -5.79 3.57
C ASP A 170 12.64 -4.26 3.57
N GLU A 171 11.90 -3.59 4.44
CA GLU A 171 11.95 -2.13 4.62
C GLU A 171 13.34 -1.60 4.95
N THR A 172 14.24 -2.45 5.46
CA THR A 172 15.61 -2.06 5.80
C THR A 172 16.53 -2.07 4.59
N TYR A 173 16.09 -2.65 3.46
CA TYR A 173 16.88 -2.74 2.25
C TYR A 173 16.83 -1.41 1.49
N THR A 174 17.85 -0.57 1.72
CA THR A 174 17.95 0.79 1.19
C THR A 174 19.38 1.05 0.71
N GLY A 175 19.54 1.77 -0.39
CA GLY A 175 20.86 2.14 -0.90
C GLY A 175 20.92 2.24 -2.42
N LYS A 176 22.13 2.37 -2.95
CA LYS A 176 22.33 2.38 -4.41
C LYS A 176 22.15 0.97 -4.98
N SER A 177 21.41 0.86 -6.09
CA SER A 177 21.36 -0.37 -6.85
C SER A 177 22.63 -0.54 -7.68
N SER A 178 23.03 -1.78 -7.94
CA SER A 178 24.11 -2.10 -8.88
C SER A 178 23.69 -1.90 -10.35
N ALA A 179 22.40 -1.75 -10.60
CA ALA A 179 21.84 -1.63 -11.94
C ALA A 179 21.54 -0.17 -12.31
N ASN A 180 22.10 0.30 -13.41
CA ASN A 180 21.69 1.50 -14.18
C ASN A 180 21.39 2.80 -13.40
N GLY A 181 22.00 3.02 -12.23
CA GLY A 181 21.77 4.23 -11.44
C GLY A 181 20.46 4.23 -10.65
N ASN A 182 19.78 3.11 -10.58
CA ASN A 182 18.61 2.93 -9.74
C ASN A 182 18.97 2.99 -8.25
N GLU A 183 17.99 3.19 -7.40
CA GLU A 183 18.17 3.16 -5.95
C GLU A 183 17.11 2.30 -5.27
N TRP A 184 17.51 1.68 -4.16
CA TRP A 184 16.62 0.93 -3.28
C TRP A 184 16.06 1.86 -2.20
N ARG A 185 14.75 1.92 -2.10
CA ARG A 185 14.02 2.65 -1.07
C ARG A 185 13.09 1.70 -0.35
N MET A 186 13.42 1.37 0.90
CA MET A 186 12.61 0.49 1.76
C MET A 186 12.15 -0.81 1.05
N GLY A 187 13.09 -1.49 0.40
CA GLY A 187 12.80 -2.76 -0.28
C GLY A 187 12.25 -2.63 -1.69
N VAL A 188 12.08 -1.42 -2.20
CA VAL A 188 11.63 -1.17 -3.57
C VAL A 188 12.76 -0.54 -4.37
N GLU A 189 13.15 -1.17 -5.47
CA GLU A 189 14.07 -0.58 -6.43
C GLU A 189 13.31 0.39 -7.32
N VAL A 190 13.77 1.64 -7.37
CA VAL A 190 13.18 2.68 -8.20
C VAL A 190 14.18 3.18 -9.24
N ASP A 191 13.69 3.45 -10.45
CA ASP A 191 14.46 4.03 -11.51
C ASP A 191 14.61 5.56 -11.34
N GLN A 192 15.35 6.20 -12.27
CA GLN A 192 15.54 7.65 -12.30
C GLN A 192 14.23 8.46 -12.42
N PHE A 193 13.13 7.84 -12.83
CA PHE A 193 11.81 8.46 -12.95
C PHE A 193 10.91 8.17 -11.75
N GLY A 194 11.42 7.45 -10.73
CA GLY A 194 10.64 7.04 -9.54
C GLY A 194 9.70 5.86 -9.79
N ARG A 195 9.88 5.08 -10.88
CA ARG A 195 9.08 3.90 -11.17
C ARG A 195 9.64 2.70 -10.42
N ALA A 196 8.77 1.94 -9.78
CA ALA A 196 9.16 0.68 -9.16
C ALA A 196 9.54 -0.34 -10.25
N VAL A 197 10.73 -0.92 -10.11
CA VAL A 197 11.31 -1.89 -11.03
C VAL A 197 11.35 -3.28 -10.41
N GLN A 198 11.71 -3.36 -9.14
CA GLN A 198 11.90 -4.62 -8.45
C GLN A 198 11.63 -4.46 -6.95
N TYR A 199 11.28 -5.58 -6.30
CA TYR A 199 10.97 -5.62 -4.87
C TYR A 199 11.83 -6.67 -4.17
N ALA A 200 12.37 -6.34 -3.01
CA ALA A 200 13.20 -7.22 -2.18
C ALA A 200 12.35 -7.86 -1.07
N PHE A 201 11.86 -9.07 -1.28
CA PHE A 201 11.09 -9.82 -0.29
C PHE A 201 11.95 -10.78 0.50
N LEU A 202 11.71 -10.86 1.80
CA LEU A 202 12.24 -11.92 2.65
C LEU A 202 11.54 -13.24 2.27
N GLN A 203 12.32 -14.32 2.15
CA GLN A 203 11.76 -15.63 1.81
C GLN A 203 10.85 -16.21 2.91
N LYS A 204 11.04 -15.77 4.16
CA LYS A 204 10.23 -16.15 5.32
C LYS A 204 9.75 -14.91 6.03
N HIS A 205 8.61 -15.02 6.69
CA HIS A 205 8.12 -13.94 7.54
C HIS A 205 9.14 -13.65 8.67
N PRO A 206 9.48 -12.37 8.94
CA PRO A 206 10.46 -12.02 9.95
C PRO A 206 10.09 -12.49 11.36
N GLY A 207 8.81 -12.63 11.67
CA GLY A 207 8.30 -13.19 12.91
C GLY A 207 8.58 -14.69 13.11
N ASP A 208 8.93 -15.42 12.05
CA ASP A 208 9.24 -16.86 12.13
C ASP A 208 10.71 -17.13 12.50
N ALA A 209 11.51 -16.08 12.69
CA ALA A 209 12.93 -16.20 13.03
C ALA A 209 13.22 -17.10 14.24
N PRO A 210 12.42 -17.09 15.34
CA PRO A 210 12.62 -17.98 16.48
C PRO A 210 12.54 -19.48 16.14
N PHE A 211 11.79 -19.82 15.10
CA PHE A 211 11.54 -21.21 14.68
C PHE A 211 12.49 -21.69 13.57
N SER A 212 13.21 -20.79 12.90
CA SER A 212 13.99 -21.12 11.71
C SER A 212 15.52 -21.05 11.90
N GLY A 213 16.01 -20.75 13.11
CA GLY A 213 17.44 -20.47 13.36
C GLY A 213 17.86 -19.16 12.67
N THR A 214 19.09 -18.74 12.93
CA THR A 214 19.68 -17.51 12.35
C THR A 214 20.02 -17.71 10.87
N ALA A 215 19.01 -17.87 10.02
CA ALA A 215 19.24 -17.89 8.59
C ALA A 215 19.52 -16.45 8.12
N ALA A 216 20.61 -16.27 7.39
CA ALA A 216 20.90 -15.01 6.70
C ALA A 216 19.64 -14.57 5.94
N LYS A 217 19.30 -13.27 6.01
CA LYS A 217 18.17 -12.69 5.26
C LYS A 217 18.36 -13.02 3.78
N ARG A 218 17.59 -13.96 3.27
CA ARG A 218 17.57 -14.29 1.84
C ARG A 218 16.45 -13.51 1.19
N HIS A 219 16.79 -12.71 0.20
CA HIS A 219 15.82 -11.96 -0.58
C HIS A 219 15.34 -12.76 -1.79
N LEU A 220 14.04 -12.66 -2.06
CA LEU A 220 13.42 -13.03 -3.31
C LEU A 220 13.16 -11.75 -4.07
N MET A 221 13.91 -11.52 -5.14
CA MET A 221 13.72 -10.35 -6.00
C MET A 221 12.58 -10.62 -6.97
N LEU A 222 11.57 -9.75 -6.96
CA LEU A 222 10.38 -9.84 -7.82
C LEU A 222 10.24 -8.55 -8.63
N SER A 223 10.14 -8.69 -9.93
CA SER A 223 9.86 -7.61 -10.90
C SER A 223 8.43 -7.64 -11.40
#